data_21a6c0eefd7f718b4294a52f58d6952a
#
_entry.id   21a6c0eefd7f718b4294a52f58d6952a
#
_cell.length_a   1.000
_cell.length_b   1.000
_cell.length_c   1.000
_cell.angle_alpha   90.00
_cell.angle_beta   90.00
_cell.angle_gamma   90.00
#
_symmetry.space_group_name_H-M   'P 1'
#
loop_
_entity.id
_entity.type
_entity.pdbx_description
1 polymer ?
#
loop_
_entity_poly.entity_id
_entity_poly.type
_entity_poly.pdbx_seq_one_letter_code
_entity_poly.pdbx_strand_id
1 'polypeptide(L)'
;KTSVFWYLLANDFVGFKIPVIWFFWSLVVAGRRKWLTKTRVLWLLAIPLCTDLLNLTNRWHGLMYQHWNLNLTGRYPSLEFKPGLWYWVVTIYCGVILLAVIAVQLRAAFNREFLYWKQGLFTAVATAAVLIQIVLSLTIPGFWPYDPTPVVISFAVVLSSIVSRFRIQEAVPVPRNMILEKMVDAALIL
;
A
#
# COMPACT_ATOMS: atom_id res chain seq x y z
N LYS A 1 24.79 -4.40 17.83
CA LYS A 1 23.41 -4.66 18.33
C LYS A 1 22.51 -3.42 18.22
N THR A 2 23.00 -2.23 18.54
CA THR A 2 22.24 -0.98 18.51
C THR A 2 21.79 -0.57 17.09
N SER A 3 22.64 -0.71 16.08
CA SER A 3 22.33 -0.37 14.68
C SER A 3 21.23 -1.26 14.08
N VAL A 4 21.21 -2.55 14.43
CA VAL A 4 20.16 -3.49 13.95
C VAL A 4 18.80 -3.14 14.55
N PHE A 5 18.76 -2.74 15.82
CA PHE A 5 17.54 -2.27 16.46
C PHE A 5 16.95 -1.05 15.73
N TRP A 6 17.78 -0.06 15.42
CA TRP A 6 17.33 1.13 14.70
C TRP A 6 16.86 0.82 13.27
N TYR A 7 17.52 -0.14 12.60
CA TYR A 7 17.10 -0.60 11.28
C TYR A 7 15.72 -1.24 11.33
N LEU A 8 15.47 -2.18 12.25
CA LEU A 8 14.17 -2.81 12.44
C LEU A 8 13.10 -1.77 12.75
N LEU A 9 13.38 -0.87 13.69
CA LEU A 9 12.46 0.18 14.08
C LEU A 9 12.08 1.08 12.89
N ALA A 10 13.05 1.50 12.09
CA ALA A 10 12.81 2.34 10.92
C ALA A 10 12.00 1.61 9.84
N ASN A 11 12.33 0.33 9.58
CA ASN A 11 11.62 -0.49 8.60
C ASN A 11 10.16 -0.71 9.01
N ASP A 12 9.91 -1.05 10.26
CA ASP A 12 8.56 -1.29 10.77
C ASP A 12 7.73 -0.01 10.87
N PHE A 13 8.38 1.10 11.28
CA PHE A 13 7.73 2.41 11.37
C PHE A 13 7.09 2.84 10.05
N VAL A 14 7.70 2.52 8.93
CA VAL A 14 7.18 2.79 7.60
C VAL A 14 6.32 1.63 7.10
N GLY A 15 6.79 0.40 7.23
CA GLY A 15 6.24 -0.79 6.60
C GLY A 15 4.76 -1.04 6.95
N PHE A 16 4.40 -1.00 8.22
CA PHE A 16 3.03 -1.28 8.67
C PHE A 16 2.01 -0.18 8.37
N LYS A 17 2.46 1.02 7.97
CA LYS A 17 1.57 2.11 7.55
C LYS A 17 1.27 2.09 6.06
N ILE A 18 2.16 1.52 5.25
CA ILE A 18 2.00 1.48 3.79
C ILE A 18 0.67 0.86 3.35
N PRO A 19 0.22 -0.31 3.87
CA PRO A 19 -1.07 -0.89 3.49
C PRO A 19 -2.26 0.05 3.74
N VAL A 20 -2.25 0.78 4.86
CA VAL A 20 -3.32 1.72 5.22
C VAL A 20 -3.32 2.94 4.31
N ILE A 21 -2.15 3.51 4.03
CA ILE A 21 -2.00 4.63 3.09
C ILE A 21 -2.45 4.21 1.69
N TRP A 22 -2.06 3.01 1.27
CA TRP A 22 -2.45 2.42 -0.02
C TRP A 22 -3.96 2.22 -0.12
N PHE A 23 -4.61 1.79 0.98
CA PHE A 23 -6.06 1.69 1.06
C PHE A 23 -6.74 3.05 0.91
N PHE A 24 -6.25 4.10 1.58
CA PHE A 24 -6.79 5.45 1.43
C PHE A 24 -6.65 5.95 -0.01
N TRP A 25 -5.48 5.75 -0.61
CA TRP A 25 -5.24 6.09 -1.99
C TRP A 25 -6.19 5.34 -2.94
N SER A 26 -6.40 4.05 -2.74
CA SER A 26 -7.31 3.25 -3.57
C SER A 26 -8.76 3.71 -3.48
N LEU A 27 -9.23 4.15 -2.30
CA LEU A 27 -10.56 4.74 -2.13
C LEU A 27 -10.71 6.08 -2.87
N VAL A 28 -9.67 6.91 -2.86
CA VAL A 28 -9.66 8.18 -3.61
C VAL A 28 -9.72 7.90 -5.11
N VAL A 29 -8.89 6.99 -5.62
CA VAL A 29 -8.87 6.60 -7.04
C VAL A 29 -10.18 5.96 -7.47
N ALA A 30 -10.83 5.17 -6.60
CA ALA A 30 -12.14 4.57 -6.86
C ALA A 30 -13.32 5.55 -6.74
N GLY A 31 -13.07 6.86 -6.56
CA GLY A 31 -14.11 7.88 -6.41
C GLY A 31 -14.88 7.83 -5.09
N ARG A 32 -14.44 7.01 -4.13
CA ARG A 32 -15.11 6.81 -2.83
C ARG A 32 -14.57 7.70 -1.72
N ARG A 33 -14.10 8.91 -2.04
CA ARG A 33 -13.52 9.85 -1.08
C ARG A 33 -14.44 10.17 0.12
N LYS A 34 -15.75 10.14 -0.08
CA LYS A 34 -16.74 10.35 1.01
C LYS A 34 -16.65 9.31 2.13
N TRP A 35 -16.06 8.14 1.87
CA TRP A 35 -15.83 7.11 2.89
C TRP A 35 -14.72 7.51 3.88
N LEU A 36 -13.79 8.38 3.49
CA LEU A 36 -12.66 8.83 4.30
C LEU A 36 -13.10 9.91 5.30
N THR A 37 -13.80 9.50 6.35
CA THR A 37 -14.11 10.38 7.50
C THR A 37 -12.95 10.38 8.49
N LYS A 38 -12.78 11.50 9.24
CA LYS A 38 -11.72 11.62 10.26
C LYS A 38 -11.72 10.45 11.25
N THR A 39 -12.89 10.04 11.70
CA THR A 39 -13.06 8.92 12.64
C THR A 39 -12.58 7.60 12.06
N ARG A 40 -12.95 7.27 10.81
CA ARG A 40 -12.52 6.01 10.15
C ARG A 40 -11.02 5.98 9.89
N VAL A 41 -10.46 7.10 9.46
CA VAL A 41 -9.00 7.24 9.26
C VAL A 41 -8.27 7.00 10.59
N LEU A 42 -8.74 7.60 11.70
CA LEU A 42 -8.14 7.42 13.02
C LEU A 42 -8.20 5.96 13.48
N TRP A 43 -9.34 5.28 13.34
CA TRP A 43 -9.47 3.87 13.69
C TRP A 43 -8.55 2.96 12.88
N LEU A 44 -8.41 3.21 11.58
CA LEU A 44 -7.50 2.44 10.74
C LEU A 44 -6.03 2.71 11.06
N LEU A 45 -5.68 3.89 11.51
CA LEU A 45 -4.31 4.20 11.93
C LEU A 45 -4.01 3.76 13.36
N ALA A 46 -5.01 3.44 14.16
CA ALA A 46 -4.82 3.07 15.56
C ALA A 46 -3.89 1.85 15.73
N ILE A 47 -4.10 0.77 14.92
CA ILE A 47 -3.26 -0.43 14.98
C ILE A 47 -1.80 -0.15 14.59
N PRO A 48 -1.49 0.51 13.44
CA PRO A 48 -0.13 0.91 13.11
C PRO A 48 0.52 1.81 14.18
N LEU A 49 -0.21 2.76 14.74
CA LEU A 49 0.32 3.65 15.79
C LEU A 49 0.59 2.89 17.10
N CYS A 50 -0.31 1.99 17.51
CA CYS A 50 -0.07 1.09 18.65
C CYS A 50 1.16 0.19 18.39
N THR A 51 1.35 -0.26 17.14
CA THR A 51 2.50 -1.05 16.74
C THR A 51 3.80 -0.28 16.90
N ASP A 52 3.82 1.01 16.55
CA ASP A 52 5.01 1.86 16.77
C ASP A 52 5.38 1.93 18.26
N LEU A 53 4.37 2.16 19.13
CA LEU A 53 4.59 2.22 20.57
C LEU A 53 5.10 0.89 21.13
N LEU A 54 4.49 -0.22 20.70
CA LEU A 54 4.91 -1.55 21.13
C LEU A 54 6.30 -1.92 20.59
N ASN A 55 6.67 -1.45 19.42
CA ASN A 55 7.99 -1.67 18.85
C ASN A 55 9.07 -0.90 19.64
N LEU A 56 8.81 0.35 20.02
CA LEU A 56 9.69 1.15 20.87
C LEU A 56 9.91 0.50 22.25
N THR A 57 8.85 -0.12 22.80
CA THR A 57 8.87 -0.75 24.13
C THR A 57 9.16 -2.24 24.08
N ASN A 58 9.42 -2.81 22.90
CA ASN A 58 9.57 -4.25 22.69
C ASN A 58 10.63 -4.92 23.58
N ARG A 59 11.65 -4.17 23.99
CA ARG A 59 12.71 -4.65 24.90
C ARG A 59 12.17 -5.17 26.23
N TRP A 60 11.02 -4.67 26.68
CA TRP A 60 10.45 -5.02 28.00
C TRP A 60 9.50 -6.20 27.94
N HIS A 61 8.84 -6.43 26.82
CA HIS A 61 7.75 -7.43 26.74
C HIS A 61 7.89 -8.43 25.59
N GLY A 62 8.75 -8.19 24.59
CA GLY A 62 8.98 -9.12 23.47
C GLY A 62 7.75 -9.43 22.60
N LEU A 63 6.72 -8.57 22.60
CA LEU A 63 5.46 -8.82 21.87
C LEU A 63 5.63 -8.72 20.35
N MET A 64 6.55 -7.86 19.87
CA MET A 64 6.87 -7.77 18.45
C MET A 64 7.89 -8.84 18.06
N TYR A 65 9.05 -8.83 18.70
CA TYR A 65 10.17 -9.71 18.42
C TYR A 65 10.67 -10.31 19.74
N GLN A 66 10.60 -11.64 19.88
CA GLN A 66 11.07 -12.35 21.08
C GLN A 66 12.61 -12.42 21.11
N HIS A 67 13.19 -12.88 19.99
CA HIS A 67 14.65 -12.98 19.81
C HIS A 67 14.99 -12.55 18.39
N TRP A 68 16.15 -11.95 18.24
CA TRP A 68 16.70 -11.66 16.93
C TRP A 68 18.21 -11.95 16.93
N ASN A 69 18.66 -12.58 15.85
CA ASN A 69 20.05 -12.90 15.62
C ASN A 69 20.48 -12.41 14.25
N LEU A 70 21.69 -11.87 14.16
CA LEU A 70 22.32 -11.55 12.90
C LEU A 70 23.08 -12.79 12.42
N ASN A 71 22.59 -13.44 11.36
CA ASN A 71 23.27 -14.54 10.74
C ASN A 71 24.29 -13.99 9.74
N LEU A 72 25.59 -14.20 10.04
CA LEU A 72 26.72 -13.76 9.22
C LEU A 72 27.31 -14.90 8.39
N THR A 73 26.77 -16.12 8.47
CA THR A 73 27.32 -17.31 7.81
C THR A 73 26.94 -17.41 6.34
N GLY A 74 25.94 -16.65 5.87
CA GLY A 74 25.53 -16.58 4.47
C GLY A 74 26.40 -15.63 3.64
N ARG A 75 26.23 -15.65 2.30
CA ARG A 75 26.88 -14.70 1.38
C ARG A 75 26.59 -13.24 1.72
N TYR A 76 25.50 -13.02 2.42
CA TYR A 76 25.06 -11.70 2.90
C TYR A 76 24.52 -11.83 4.32
N PRO A 77 24.73 -10.81 5.17
CA PRO A 77 24.15 -10.79 6.52
C PRO A 77 22.62 -10.85 6.44
N SER A 78 22.00 -11.83 7.07
CA SER A 78 20.55 -11.94 7.19
C SER A 78 20.13 -11.79 8.64
N LEU A 79 19.00 -11.12 8.85
CA LEU A 79 18.41 -10.95 10.16
C LEU A 79 17.37 -12.05 10.39
N GLU A 80 17.68 -12.95 11.33
CA GLU A 80 16.72 -13.95 11.78
C GLU A 80 16.04 -13.44 13.04
N PHE A 81 14.72 -13.43 13.04
CA PHE A 81 13.95 -13.04 14.22
C PHE A 81 12.83 -14.05 14.49
N LYS A 82 12.50 -14.19 15.77
CA LYS A 82 11.33 -14.96 16.19
C LYS A 82 10.18 -13.99 16.42
N PRO A 83 9.09 -14.08 15.62
CA PRO A 83 7.95 -13.19 15.76
C PRO A 83 7.26 -13.38 17.11
N GLY A 84 6.85 -12.29 17.73
CA GLY A 84 6.01 -12.27 18.92
C GLY A 84 4.52 -12.30 18.56
N LEU A 85 3.65 -12.27 19.58
CA LEU A 85 2.20 -12.34 19.39
C LEU A 85 1.67 -11.14 18.58
N TRP A 86 2.12 -9.93 18.91
CA TRP A 86 1.66 -8.71 18.23
C TRP A 86 2.10 -8.63 16.78
N TYR A 87 3.24 -9.19 16.44
CA TYR A 87 3.69 -9.30 15.05
C TYR A 87 2.65 -10.01 14.17
N TRP A 88 2.05 -11.09 14.66
CA TRP A 88 0.99 -11.80 13.93
C TRP A 88 -0.29 -10.98 13.83
N VAL A 89 -0.66 -10.26 14.89
CA VAL A 89 -1.85 -9.38 14.86
C VAL A 89 -1.71 -8.30 13.78
N VAL A 90 -0.57 -7.61 13.74
CA VAL A 90 -0.36 -6.54 12.73
C VAL A 90 -0.21 -7.13 11.33
N THR A 91 0.41 -8.29 11.17
CA THR A 91 0.56 -8.97 9.87
C THR A 91 -0.82 -9.37 9.30
N ILE A 92 -1.67 -9.97 10.11
CA ILE A 92 -3.06 -10.32 9.72
C ILE A 92 -3.83 -9.04 9.38
N TYR A 93 -3.71 -7.99 10.19
CA TYR A 93 -4.34 -6.70 9.93
C TYR A 93 -3.90 -6.12 8.57
N CYS A 94 -2.61 -6.08 8.28
CA CYS A 94 -2.09 -5.62 6.99
C CYS A 94 -2.63 -6.48 5.83
N GLY A 95 -2.69 -7.80 5.99
CA GLY A 95 -3.27 -8.71 5.02
C GLY A 95 -4.74 -8.40 4.72
N VAL A 96 -5.55 -8.17 5.76
CA VAL A 96 -6.97 -7.79 5.61
C VAL A 96 -7.11 -6.44 4.90
N ILE A 97 -6.27 -5.46 5.22
CA ILE A 97 -6.27 -4.17 4.52
C ILE A 97 -5.90 -4.33 3.05
N LEU A 98 -4.89 -5.12 2.72
CA LEU A 98 -4.50 -5.38 1.31
C LEU A 98 -5.61 -6.09 0.53
N LEU A 99 -6.30 -7.05 1.14
CA LEU A 99 -7.49 -7.67 0.54
C LEU A 99 -8.61 -6.66 0.30
N ALA A 100 -8.83 -5.74 1.24
CA ALA A 100 -9.80 -4.65 1.06
C ALA A 100 -9.39 -3.71 -0.09
N VAL A 101 -8.09 -3.42 -0.24
CA VAL A 101 -7.54 -2.66 -1.39
C VAL A 101 -7.89 -3.36 -2.70
N ILE A 102 -7.59 -4.66 -2.82
CA ILE A 102 -7.91 -5.45 -4.02
C ILE A 102 -9.41 -5.40 -4.32
N ALA A 103 -10.26 -5.61 -3.31
CA ALA A 103 -11.71 -5.58 -3.48
C ALA A 103 -12.23 -4.22 -3.96
N VAL A 104 -11.70 -3.11 -3.43
CA VAL A 104 -12.05 -1.75 -3.87
C VAL A 104 -11.64 -1.52 -5.32
N GLN A 105 -10.42 -1.91 -5.68
CA GLN A 105 -9.87 -1.71 -7.01
C GLN A 105 -10.56 -2.58 -8.06
N LEU A 106 -10.86 -3.86 -7.75
CA LEU A 106 -11.63 -4.73 -8.64
C LEU A 106 -13.05 -4.19 -8.85
N ARG A 107 -13.74 -3.76 -7.80
CA ARG A 107 -15.07 -3.14 -7.94
C ARG A 107 -15.02 -1.88 -8.81
N ALA A 108 -13.99 -1.06 -8.68
CA ALA A 108 -13.79 0.11 -9.52
C ALA A 108 -13.50 -0.28 -10.98
N ALA A 109 -12.75 -1.37 -11.22
CA ALA A 109 -12.43 -1.87 -12.54
C ALA A 109 -13.66 -2.47 -13.26
N PHE A 110 -14.54 -3.17 -12.53
CA PHE A 110 -15.75 -3.78 -13.11
C PHE A 110 -16.88 -2.77 -13.39
N ASN A 111 -16.91 -1.64 -12.69
CA ASN A 111 -17.83 -0.55 -13.01
C ASN A 111 -17.34 0.18 -14.27
N ARG A 112 -17.88 -0.22 -15.44
CA ARG A 112 -17.49 0.29 -16.78
C ARG A 112 -17.65 1.81 -16.96
N GLU A 113 -18.43 2.46 -16.14
CA GLU A 113 -18.56 3.93 -16.10
C GLU A 113 -17.29 4.63 -15.60
N PHE A 114 -16.31 3.89 -15.08
CA PHE A 114 -15.09 4.45 -14.54
C PHE A 114 -14.02 4.57 -15.65
N LEU A 115 -13.65 5.80 -15.97
CA LEU A 115 -12.63 6.15 -16.97
C LEU A 115 -11.28 5.41 -16.78
N TYR A 116 -11.05 4.84 -15.60
CA TYR A 116 -9.78 4.27 -15.15
C TYR A 116 -9.81 2.75 -14.84
N TRP A 117 -10.72 1.99 -15.48
CA TRP A 117 -10.85 0.56 -15.21
C TRP A 117 -9.54 -0.24 -15.39
N LYS A 118 -8.73 0.09 -16.41
CA LYS A 118 -7.42 -0.56 -16.65
C LYS A 118 -6.44 -0.27 -15.52
N GLN A 119 -6.44 0.94 -14.98
CA GLN A 119 -5.61 1.32 -13.85
C GLN A 119 -6.04 0.59 -12.57
N GLY A 120 -7.34 0.47 -12.33
CA GLY A 120 -7.88 -0.30 -11.20
C GLY A 120 -7.47 -1.78 -11.28
N LEU A 121 -7.57 -2.41 -12.45
CA LEU A 121 -7.14 -3.79 -12.64
C LEU A 121 -5.63 -3.95 -12.43
N PHE A 122 -4.83 -3.06 -13.02
CA PHE A 122 -3.37 -3.13 -12.89
C PHE A 122 -2.90 -2.98 -11.44
N THR A 123 -3.47 -2.02 -10.70
CA THR A 123 -3.14 -1.82 -9.29
C THR A 123 -3.64 -2.97 -8.40
N ALA A 124 -4.78 -3.60 -8.74
CA ALA A 124 -5.25 -4.81 -8.07
C ALA A 124 -4.27 -5.98 -8.24
N VAL A 125 -3.78 -6.21 -9.47
CA VAL A 125 -2.78 -7.25 -9.76
C VAL A 125 -1.47 -6.98 -9.02
N ALA A 126 -0.98 -5.73 -9.02
CA ALA A 126 0.23 -5.36 -8.28
C ALA A 126 0.05 -5.57 -6.76
N THR A 127 -1.11 -5.21 -6.21
CA THR A 127 -1.41 -5.44 -4.78
C THR A 127 -1.50 -6.95 -4.45
N ALA A 128 -2.09 -7.75 -5.35
CA ALA A 128 -2.15 -9.20 -5.20
C ALA A 128 -0.75 -9.83 -5.22
N ALA A 129 0.15 -9.35 -6.07
CA ALA A 129 1.54 -9.81 -6.08
C ALA A 129 2.27 -9.53 -4.76
N VAL A 130 2.05 -8.35 -4.14
CA VAL A 130 2.57 -8.02 -2.80
C VAL A 130 2.02 -8.98 -1.76
N LEU A 131 0.71 -9.25 -1.78
CA LEU A 131 0.09 -10.16 -0.81
C LEU A 131 0.62 -11.59 -0.96
N ILE A 132 0.73 -12.10 -2.18
CA ILE A 132 1.31 -13.42 -2.47
C ILE A 132 2.74 -13.49 -1.95
N GLN A 133 3.55 -12.48 -2.19
CA GLN A 133 4.93 -12.42 -1.72
C GLN A 133 5.00 -12.46 -0.17
N ILE A 134 4.14 -11.73 0.53
CA ILE A 134 4.07 -11.78 2.01
C ILE A 134 3.73 -13.20 2.47
N VAL A 135 2.73 -13.84 1.87
CA VAL A 135 2.33 -15.22 2.21
C VAL A 135 3.48 -16.20 1.96
N LEU A 136 4.17 -16.11 0.82
CA LEU A 136 5.31 -16.98 0.51
C LEU A 136 6.46 -16.78 1.49
N SER A 137 6.75 -15.55 1.89
CA SER A 137 7.81 -15.25 2.88
C SER A 137 7.48 -15.80 4.27
N LEU A 138 6.19 -15.91 4.62
CA LEU A 138 5.76 -16.46 5.90
C LEU A 138 5.69 -18.00 5.90
N THR A 139 5.44 -18.63 4.73
CA THR A 139 5.20 -20.08 4.62
C THR A 139 6.46 -20.86 4.28
N ILE A 140 7.40 -20.28 3.55
CA ILE A 140 8.60 -20.96 3.06
C ILE A 140 9.83 -20.39 3.78
N PRO A 141 10.38 -21.08 4.79
CA PRO A 141 11.59 -20.64 5.46
C PRO A 141 12.76 -20.51 4.47
N GLY A 142 13.42 -19.37 4.47
CA GLY A 142 14.57 -19.13 3.59
C GLY A 142 14.23 -18.84 2.12
N PHE A 143 12.94 -18.67 1.79
CA PHE A 143 12.51 -18.32 0.42
C PHE A 143 13.15 -17.00 -0.05
N TRP A 144 13.30 -16.04 0.85
CA TRP A 144 14.06 -14.82 0.63
C TRP A 144 14.95 -14.51 1.82
N PRO A 145 16.27 -14.52 1.66
CA PRO A 145 17.19 -14.09 2.72
C PRO A 145 17.08 -12.58 3.01
N TYR A 146 16.40 -11.85 2.14
CA TYR A 146 16.11 -10.42 2.26
C TYR A 146 14.61 -10.20 2.19
N ASP A 147 14.11 -9.21 2.95
CA ASP A 147 12.73 -8.76 2.81
C ASP A 147 12.56 -8.01 1.46
N PRO A 148 11.94 -8.59 0.44
CA PRO A 148 11.73 -7.94 -0.86
C PRO A 148 10.54 -6.97 -0.84
N THR A 149 9.79 -6.89 0.27
CA THR A 149 8.58 -6.07 0.39
C THR A 149 8.80 -4.61 0.00
N PRO A 150 9.87 -3.92 0.44
CA PRO A 150 10.13 -2.54 0.02
C PRO A 150 10.32 -2.40 -1.49
N VAL A 151 10.98 -3.37 -2.13
CA VAL A 151 11.23 -3.35 -3.59
C VAL A 151 9.92 -3.54 -4.34
N VAL A 152 9.10 -4.52 -3.96
CA VAL A 152 7.82 -4.82 -4.61
C VAL A 152 6.85 -3.65 -4.46
N ILE A 153 6.77 -3.05 -3.26
CA ILE A 153 5.94 -1.88 -3.00
C ILE A 153 6.42 -0.68 -3.82
N SER A 154 7.72 -0.41 -3.84
CA SER A 154 8.29 0.69 -4.63
C SER A 154 7.98 0.52 -6.11
N PHE A 155 8.13 -0.69 -6.64
CA PHE A 155 7.79 -1.00 -8.03
C PHE A 155 6.29 -0.80 -8.31
N ALA A 156 5.40 -1.24 -7.43
CA ALA A 156 3.97 -1.04 -7.56
C ALA A 156 3.58 0.45 -7.54
N VAL A 157 4.21 1.26 -6.67
CA VAL A 157 4.01 2.72 -6.60
C VAL A 157 4.49 3.41 -7.87
N VAL A 158 5.69 3.07 -8.36
CA VAL A 158 6.27 3.65 -9.59
C VAL A 158 5.37 3.33 -10.78
N LEU A 159 4.98 2.08 -10.97
CA LEU A 159 4.10 1.68 -12.05
C LEU A 159 2.73 2.38 -11.99
N SER A 160 2.11 2.45 -10.80
CA SER A 160 0.88 3.21 -10.61
C SER A 160 1.02 4.67 -10.99
N SER A 161 2.13 5.29 -10.62
CA SER A 161 2.42 6.70 -10.93
C SER A 161 2.63 6.93 -12.42
N ILE A 162 3.33 6.01 -13.10
CA ILE A 162 3.52 6.04 -14.55
C ILE A 162 2.18 5.93 -15.26
N VAL A 163 1.36 4.93 -14.91
CA VAL A 163 0.03 4.73 -15.51
C VAL A 163 -0.87 5.95 -15.27
N SER A 164 -0.78 6.58 -14.10
CA SER A 164 -1.54 7.81 -13.79
C SER A 164 -1.10 8.99 -14.65
N ARG A 165 0.21 9.18 -14.88
CA ARG A 165 0.75 10.29 -15.70
C ARG A 165 0.36 10.19 -17.17
N PHE A 166 0.43 9.00 -17.76
CA PHE A 166 0.08 8.82 -19.17
C PHE A 166 -1.40 9.12 -19.45
N ARG A 167 -2.27 9.08 -18.45
CA ARG A 167 -3.71 9.30 -18.60
C ARG A 167 -4.18 10.72 -18.34
N ILE A 168 -3.43 11.53 -17.62
CA ILE A 168 -3.78 12.97 -17.48
C ILE A 168 -3.74 13.66 -18.84
N GLN A 169 -2.90 13.18 -19.77
CA GLN A 169 -2.84 13.70 -21.13
C GLN A 169 -3.98 13.25 -22.04
N GLU A 170 -4.59 12.06 -21.79
CA GLU A 170 -5.74 11.57 -22.57
C GLU A 170 -7.09 12.04 -22.00
N ALA A 171 -7.15 12.56 -20.79
CA ALA A 171 -8.39 12.82 -20.06
C ALA A 171 -8.90 14.27 -20.14
N VAL A 172 -8.44 15.06 -21.10
CA VAL A 172 -9.14 16.28 -21.50
C VAL A 172 -9.75 16.08 -22.91
N PRO A 173 -10.83 15.32 -23.07
CA PRO A 173 -11.70 15.58 -24.19
C PRO A 173 -12.37 16.91 -23.83
N VAL A 174 -11.80 18.00 -24.30
CA VAL A 174 -12.59 19.24 -24.42
C VAL A 174 -13.79 18.82 -25.26
N PRO A 175 -15.01 18.83 -24.72
CA PRO A 175 -16.17 18.41 -25.49
C PRO A 175 -16.23 19.34 -26.71
N ARG A 176 -15.97 18.80 -27.88
CA ARG A 176 -15.95 19.54 -29.15
C ARG A 176 -17.26 20.36 -29.32
N ASN A 177 -18.33 19.83 -28.75
CA ASN A 177 -19.62 20.46 -28.71
C ASN A 177 -19.69 21.72 -27.85
N MET A 178 -18.97 21.75 -26.72
CA MET A 178 -18.95 22.90 -25.80
C MET A 178 -18.12 24.06 -26.38
N ILE A 179 -17.10 23.76 -27.18
CA ILE A 179 -16.34 24.79 -27.92
C ILE A 179 -17.20 25.36 -29.07
N LEU A 180 -17.89 24.48 -29.81
CA LEU A 180 -18.77 24.90 -30.90
C LEU A 180 -19.95 25.71 -30.38
N GLU A 181 -20.60 25.31 -29.30
CA GLU A 181 -21.69 26.07 -28.67
C GLU A 181 -21.23 27.46 -28.22
N LYS A 182 -20.10 27.56 -27.52
CA LYS A 182 -19.57 28.87 -27.12
C LYS A 182 -19.07 29.71 -28.29
N MET A 183 -18.61 29.10 -29.37
CA MET A 183 -18.26 29.85 -30.61
C MET A 183 -19.50 30.36 -31.35
N VAL A 184 -20.59 29.59 -31.36
CA VAL A 184 -21.87 30.02 -31.95
C VAL A 184 -22.48 31.16 -31.13
N ASP A 185 -22.47 31.05 -29.78
CA ASP A 185 -22.95 32.12 -28.90
C ASP A 185 -22.12 33.41 -29.06
N ALA A 186 -20.81 33.31 -29.22
CA ALA A 186 -19.92 34.44 -29.43
C ALA A 186 -20.12 35.09 -30.83
N ALA A 187 -20.50 34.29 -31.85
CA ALA A 187 -20.76 34.79 -33.19
C ALA A 187 -22.16 35.44 -33.35
N LEU A 188 -23.10 35.14 -32.43
CA LEU A 188 -24.44 35.73 -32.39
C LEU A 188 -24.49 37.09 -31.67
N ILE A 189 -23.42 37.47 -30.95
CA ILE A 189 -23.32 38.73 -30.18
C ILE A 189 -22.61 39.82 -31.00
N LEU A 190 -22.04 39.50 -32.15
CA LEU A 190 -21.43 40.43 -33.12
C LEU A 190 -22.42 40.76 -34.25
#